data_92667a1ebafea96b3d8efde775d1a8e8
#
_entry.id   92667a1ebafea96b3d8efde775d1a8e8
#
_cell.length_a   1.000
_cell.length_b   1.000
_cell.length_c   1.000
_cell.angle_alpha   90.00
_cell.angle_beta   90.00
_cell.angle_gamma   90.00
#
_symmetry.space_group_name_H-M   'P 1'
#
loop_
_entity.id
_entity.type
_entity.pdbx_description
1 polymer ?
#
loop_
_entity_poly.entity_id
_entity_poly.type
_entity_poly.pdbx_seq_one_letter_code
_entity_poly.pdbx_strand_id
1 'polypeptide(L)'
;MLPPLAPVPVNLDDNHPIGIKYWPDRDPTVGLHGETVDGYPCFPGNDPPHTYHVHTHLSIFLDKVALRIPEDIGIVQLTPTTKCVYSLHTHDHSGKLHVEGPAPAMFTLGDFFMIWGRPLAADNVGGITGKPVVIYITDDNGVVTEATGDWNDIELLSHREVTIQIGTPIDEIPNYTWSAH
;
A
#
# COMPACT_ATOMS: atom_id res chain seq x y z
N MET A 1 -20.85 13.46 4.46
CA MET A 1 -19.94 14.07 5.46
C MET A 1 -18.79 13.09 5.63
N LEU A 2 -17.56 13.56 5.54
CA LEU A 2 -16.37 12.70 5.73
C LEU A 2 -16.35 12.18 7.17
N PRO A 3 -15.95 10.92 7.41
CA PRO A 3 -15.66 10.45 8.75
C PRO A 3 -14.55 11.30 9.38
N PRO A 4 -14.58 11.56 10.68
CA PRO A 4 -13.51 12.29 11.36
C PRO A 4 -12.21 11.47 11.39
N LEU A 5 -11.09 12.15 11.52
CA LEU A 5 -9.81 11.49 11.81
C LEU A 5 -9.82 10.97 13.26
N ALA A 6 -9.35 9.74 13.46
CA ALA A 6 -9.28 9.14 14.79
C ALA A 6 -8.41 10.02 15.73
N PRO A 7 -8.89 10.32 16.95
CA PRO A 7 -8.19 11.24 17.86
C PRO A 7 -6.89 10.67 18.44
N VAL A 8 -6.75 9.35 18.43
CA VAL A 8 -5.56 8.66 18.95
C VAL A 8 -4.84 8.00 17.80
N PRO A 9 -3.63 8.45 17.47
CA PRO A 9 -2.87 7.83 16.38
C PRO A 9 -2.33 6.46 16.79
N VAL A 10 -2.23 5.58 15.79
CA VAL A 10 -1.53 4.29 15.88
C VAL A 10 -0.10 4.51 15.40
N ASN A 11 0.88 4.02 16.15
CA ASN A 11 2.27 4.10 15.74
C ASN A 11 2.56 3.04 14.66
N LEU A 12 3.16 3.47 13.55
CA LEU A 12 3.64 2.59 12.49
C LEU A 12 5.04 2.05 12.82
N ASP A 13 5.14 1.35 13.95
CA ASP A 13 6.38 0.64 14.27
C ASP A 13 6.56 -0.56 13.35
N ASP A 14 7.80 -0.81 12.96
CA ASP A 14 8.15 -1.97 12.16
C ASP A 14 7.72 -3.26 12.89
N ASN A 15 7.18 -4.19 12.11
CA ASN A 15 6.68 -5.49 12.57
C ASN A 15 5.39 -5.48 13.40
N HIS A 16 4.68 -4.36 13.51
CA HIS A 16 3.35 -4.36 14.14
C HIS A 16 2.27 -4.64 13.08
N PRO A 17 1.68 -5.84 13.07
CA PRO A 17 0.63 -6.16 12.10
C PRO A 17 -0.64 -5.35 12.39
N ILE A 18 -1.14 -4.66 11.36
CA ILE A 18 -2.41 -3.93 11.41
C ILE A 18 -3.47 -4.73 10.65
N GLY A 19 -4.54 -5.10 11.35
CA GLY A 19 -5.67 -5.81 10.77
C GLY A 19 -5.54 -7.34 10.77
N ILE A 20 -6.59 -7.99 10.27
CA ILE A 20 -6.67 -9.45 10.18
C ILE A 20 -6.14 -9.95 8.83
N LYS A 21 -5.58 -11.15 8.81
CA LYS A 21 -5.09 -11.78 7.58
C LYS A 21 -6.27 -12.11 6.65
N TYR A 22 -6.23 -11.57 5.45
CA TYR A 22 -7.19 -11.82 4.37
C TYR A 22 -6.49 -12.43 3.15
N TRP A 23 -5.41 -11.80 2.69
CA TRP A 23 -4.57 -12.29 1.59
C TRP A 23 -3.42 -13.15 2.13
N PRO A 24 -2.91 -14.09 1.33
CA PRO A 24 -1.68 -14.80 1.67
C PRO A 24 -0.48 -13.82 1.66
N ASP A 25 0.49 -14.07 2.53
CA ASP A 25 1.77 -13.37 2.46
C ASP A 25 2.51 -13.82 1.20
N ARG A 26 3.31 -12.92 0.61
CA ARG A 26 4.03 -13.17 -0.63
C ARG A 26 3.10 -13.65 -1.74
N ASP A 27 2.04 -12.88 -1.98
CA ASP A 27 1.03 -13.23 -2.99
C ASP A 27 1.65 -13.23 -4.41
N PRO A 28 1.76 -14.39 -5.04
CA PRO A 28 2.66 -14.59 -6.16
C PRO A 28 1.96 -14.40 -7.50
N THR A 29 1.29 -13.31 -7.75
CA THR A 29 0.51 -13.18 -8.98
C THR A 29 1.25 -12.53 -10.13
N VAL A 30 2.05 -11.50 -9.88
CA VAL A 30 2.84 -10.79 -10.90
C VAL A 30 4.26 -10.60 -10.41
N GLY A 31 5.24 -10.70 -11.31
CA GLY A 31 6.65 -10.48 -10.97
C GLY A 31 7.32 -11.62 -10.18
N LEU A 32 6.72 -12.80 -10.14
CA LEU A 32 7.26 -13.98 -9.45
C LEU A 32 8.67 -14.37 -9.87
N HIS A 33 9.03 -14.08 -11.13
CA HIS A 33 10.32 -14.40 -11.70
C HIS A 33 11.19 -13.16 -11.88
N GLY A 34 10.75 -12.00 -11.37
CA GLY A 34 11.45 -10.74 -11.51
C GLY A 34 11.25 -10.07 -12.88
N GLU A 35 10.13 -10.34 -13.53
CA GLU A 35 9.75 -9.68 -14.79
C GLU A 35 9.56 -8.18 -14.56
N THR A 36 9.74 -7.40 -15.62
CA THR A 36 9.32 -5.99 -15.62
C THR A 36 7.79 -5.92 -15.61
N VAL A 37 7.24 -5.21 -14.64
CA VAL A 37 5.81 -4.99 -14.48
C VAL A 37 5.51 -3.55 -14.84
N ASP A 38 4.77 -3.34 -15.93
CA ASP A 38 4.40 -2.01 -16.48
C ASP A 38 5.54 -0.99 -16.52
N GLY A 39 6.70 -1.43 -16.96
CA GLY A 39 7.90 -0.59 -17.03
C GLY A 39 8.72 -0.52 -15.74
N TYR A 40 8.23 -1.07 -14.62
CA TYR A 40 8.99 -1.16 -13.37
C TYR A 40 9.87 -2.41 -13.34
N PRO A 41 11.20 -2.27 -13.36
CA PRO A 41 12.11 -3.41 -13.24
C PRO A 41 12.13 -3.94 -11.82
N CYS A 42 12.40 -5.24 -11.67
CA CYS A 42 12.78 -5.83 -10.40
C CYS A 42 14.29 -5.69 -10.23
N PHE A 43 14.73 -4.88 -9.28
CA PHE A 43 16.17 -4.62 -9.04
C PHE A 43 16.80 -5.79 -8.29
N PRO A 44 17.92 -6.37 -8.79
CA PRO A 44 18.60 -7.43 -8.08
C PRO A 44 19.18 -6.96 -6.74
N GLY A 45 19.00 -7.74 -5.70
CA GLY A 45 19.51 -7.46 -4.37
C GLY A 45 18.44 -7.32 -3.31
N ASN A 46 18.77 -6.62 -2.24
CA ASN A 46 17.88 -6.46 -1.09
C ASN A 46 16.94 -5.26 -1.22
N ASP A 47 17.37 -4.24 -1.93
CA ASP A 47 16.65 -2.98 -2.07
C ASP A 47 16.84 -2.40 -3.47
N PRO A 48 15.88 -1.65 -4.02
CA PRO A 48 16.08 -0.83 -5.19
C PRO A 48 17.16 0.23 -4.94
N PRO A 49 17.66 0.92 -5.98
CA PRO A 49 18.46 2.12 -5.76
C PRO A 49 17.66 3.16 -4.98
N HIS A 50 18.14 3.61 -3.81
CA HIS A 50 17.41 4.53 -2.92
C HIS A 50 17.94 5.96 -2.92
N THR A 51 18.26 6.50 -4.08
CA THR A 51 18.50 7.96 -4.22
C THR A 51 17.21 8.73 -3.89
N TYR A 52 16.05 8.12 -4.15
CA TYR A 52 14.73 8.56 -3.71
C TYR A 52 14.13 7.47 -2.82
N HIS A 53 13.71 7.83 -1.59
CA HIS A 53 13.13 6.91 -0.62
C HIS A 53 12.12 7.65 0.24
N VAL A 54 10.87 7.30 0.11
CA VAL A 54 9.77 7.80 0.95
C VAL A 54 8.85 6.66 1.36
N HIS A 55 8.01 6.90 2.36
CA HIS A 55 7.01 5.96 2.83
C HIS A 55 5.62 6.54 2.68
N THR A 56 4.69 5.71 2.23
CA THR A 56 3.24 5.94 2.22
C THR A 56 2.59 4.83 3.03
N HIS A 57 1.42 5.05 3.59
CA HIS A 57 0.69 4.01 4.30
C HIS A 57 -0.62 3.66 3.58
N LEU A 58 -0.95 2.36 3.53
CA LEU A 58 -2.19 1.82 2.98
C LEU A 58 -2.96 1.06 4.04
N SER A 59 -4.21 1.46 4.27
CA SER A 59 -5.20 0.73 5.06
C SER A 59 -6.34 0.26 4.17
N ILE A 60 -6.77 -0.99 4.33
CA ILE A 60 -7.97 -1.50 3.66
C ILE A 60 -8.94 -2.04 4.71
N PHE A 61 -10.19 -1.58 4.66
CA PHE A 61 -11.26 -2.00 5.55
C PHE A 61 -12.35 -2.72 4.76
N LEU A 62 -12.77 -3.87 5.26
CA LEU A 62 -13.96 -4.59 4.79
C LEU A 62 -14.99 -4.63 5.91
N ASP A 63 -16.14 -3.98 5.69
CA ASP A 63 -17.24 -3.89 6.68
C ASP A 63 -16.71 -3.47 8.07
N LYS A 64 -15.92 -2.39 8.12
CA LYS A 64 -15.24 -1.82 9.31
C LYS A 64 -14.06 -2.62 9.86
N VAL A 65 -13.77 -3.81 9.34
CA VAL A 65 -12.66 -4.64 9.81
C VAL A 65 -11.42 -4.32 8.98
N ALA A 66 -10.34 -3.93 9.63
CA ALA A 66 -9.06 -3.71 8.96
C ALA A 66 -8.51 -5.03 8.42
N LEU A 67 -8.12 -5.02 7.16
CA LEU A 67 -7.47 -6.15 6.49
C LEU A 67 -5.95 -5.90 6.46
N ARG A 68 -5.19 -6.91 6.81
CA ARG A 68 -3.73 -6.85 6.84
C ARG A 68 -3.18 -6.78 5.43
N ILE A 69 -2.36 -5.77 5.15
CA ILE A 69 -1.54 -5.74 3.95
C ILE A 69 -0.43 -6.80 4.11
N PRO A 70 -0.24 -7.69 3.13
CA PRO A 70 0.80 -8.71 3.22
C PRO A 70 2.21 -8.14 3.27
N GLU A 71 3.11 -8.83 3.96
CA GLU A 71 4.54 -8.60 3.83
C GLU A 71 5.07 -9.10 2.48
N ASP A 72 6.25 -8.61 2.10
CA ASP A 72 7.00 -9.02 0.90
C ASP A 72 6.24 -8.82 -0.43
N ILE A 73 5.21 -7.94 -0.49
CA ILE A 73 4.70 -7.47 -1.79
C ILE A 73 5.85 -6.75 -2.50
N GLY A 74 6.06 -7.06 -3.78
CA GLY A 74 7.13 -6.46 -4.58
C GLY A 74 8.53 -6.98 -4.28
N ILE A 75 8.67 -7.99 -3.42
CA ILE A 75 9.94 -8.67 -3.13
C ILE A 75 9.88 -10.09 -3.68
N VAL A 76 10.74 -10.41 -4.66
CA VAL A 76 10.71 -11.67 -5.38
C VAL A 76 11.93 -12.52 -5.07
N GLN A 77 11.70 -13.73 -4.55
CA GLN A 77 12.75 -14.71 -4.34
C GLN A 77 13.06 -15.43 -5.66
N LEU A 78 14.22 -15.12 -6.28
CA LEU A 78 14.64 -15.70 -7.55
C LEU A 78 15.27 -17.08 -7.38
N THR A 79 16.08 -17.25 -6.34
CA THR A 79 16.71 -18.51 -5.95
C THR A 79 16.74 -18.59 -4.42
N PRO A 80 17.14 -19.69 -3.78
CA PRO A 80 17.26 -19.76 -2.32
C PRO A 80 18.17 -18.68 -1.69
N THR A 81 19.04 -18.06 -2.49
CA THR A 81 20.05 -17.07 -2.00
C THR A 81 19.98 -15.72 -2.68
N THR A 82 19.15 -15.55 -3.70
CA THR A 82 19.04 -14.30 -4.46
C THR A 82 17.61 -13.84 -4.57
N LYS A 83 17.39 -12.54 -4.45
CA LYS A 83 16.11 -11.90 -4.66
C LYS A 83 16.24 -10.65 -5.51
N CYS A 84 15.12 -10.12 -5.96
CA CYS A 84 15.01 -8.78 -6.50
C CYS A 84 13.83 -8.05 -5.86
N VAL A 85 13.84 -6.72 -5.93
CA VAL A 85 12.87 -5.85 -5.28
C VAL A 85 12.40 -4.79 -6.25
N TYR A 86 11.08 -4.59 -6.34
CA TYR A 86 10.49 -3.49 -7.10
C TYR A 86 10.55 -2.18 -6.32
N SER A 87 10.45 -1.07 -7.03
CA SER A 87 10.39 0.27 -6.43
C SER A 87 9.28 0.44 -5.39
N LEU A 88 8.19 -0.29 -5.54
CA LEU A 88 7.07 -0.31 -4.58
C LEU A 88 7.02 -1.68 -3.91
N HIS A 89 7.17 -1.70 -2.60
CA HIS A 89 7.22 -2.96 -1.85
C HIS A 89 6.83 -2.77 -0.38
N THR A 90 6.61 -3.90 0.31
CA THR A 90 6.36 -3.97 1.75
C THR A 90 7.37 -4.89 2.43
N HIS A 91 7.77 -4.59 3.66
CA HIS A 91 8.64 -5.46 4.47
C HIS A 91 7.90 -6.17 5.59
N ASP A 92 6.76 -5.63 6.01
CA ASP A 92 6.01 -6.12 7.16
C ASP A 92 4.49 -5.99 6.93
N HIS A 93 3.73 -6.24 7.98
CA HIS A 93 2.27 -6.21 7.98
C HIS A 93 1.67 -4.90 8.49
N SER A 94 2.45 -3.84 8.61
CA SER A 94 1.94 -2.53 9.08
C SER A 94 1.09 -1.80 8.05
N GLY A 95 1.23 -2.12 6.77
CA GLY A 95 0.66 -1.37 5.65
C GLY A 95 1.55 -0.24 5.16
N LYS A 96 2.77 -0.09 5.72
CA LYS A 96 3.77 0.84 5.23
C LYS A 96 4.30 0.39 3.88
N LEU A 97 4.15 1.24 2.87
CA LEU A 97 4.66 1.04 1.53
C LEU A 97 5.99 1.78 1.39
N HIS A 98 7.03 1.06 1.00
CA HIS A 98 8.29 1.65 0.56
C HIS A 98 8.16 2.10 -0.88
N VAL A 99 8.57 3.33 -1.14
CA VAL A 99 8.57 3.97 -2.46
C VAL A 99 10.00 4.40 -2.74
N GLU A 100 10.73 3.58 -3.49
CA GLU A 100 12.18 3.72 -3.68
C GLU A 100 12.55 3.73 -5.15
N GLY A 101 13.60 4.49 -5.50
CA GLY A 101 14.05 4.54 -6.87
C GLY A 101 15.39 5.27 -7.06
N PRO A 102 15.95 5.21 -8.28
CA PRO A 102 17.21 5.90 -8.62
C PRO A 102 17.04 7.43 -8.69
N ALA A 103 15.81 7.92 -8.79
CA ALA A 103 15.46 9.34 -8.83
C ALA A 103 14.01 9.52 -8.37
N PRO A 104 13.62 10.75 -7.95
CA PRO A 104 12.21 11.07 -7.76
C PRO A 104 11.41 10.77 -9.02
N ALA A 105 10.33 10.03 -8.85
CA ALA A 105 9.38 9.69 -9.91
C ALA A 105 7.96 9.72 -9.34
N MET A 106 6.98 9.84 -10.22
CA MET A 106 5.58 9.69 -9.83
C MET A 106 5.29 8.19 -9.68
N PHE A 107 5.03 7.75 -8.46
CA PHE A 107 4.55 6.42 -8.15
C PHE A 107 3.12 6.52 -7.67
N THR A 108 2.27 5.61 -8.11
CA THR A 108 0.84 5.67 -7.86
C THR A 108 0.31 4.44 -7.13
N LEU A 109 -0.89 4.55 -6.57
CA LEU A 109 -1.59 3.43 -5.96
C LEU A 109 -1.85 2.31 -6.98
N GLY A 110 -2.16 2.67 -8.23
CA GLY A 110 -2.32 1.72 -9.32
C GLY A 110 -1.06 0.90 -9.58
N ASP A 111 0.12 1.56 -9.58
CA ASP A 111 1.41 0.88 -9.72
C ASP A 111 1.65 -0.14 -8.61
N PHE A 112 1.31 0.23 -7.36
CA PHE A 112 1.44 -0.70 -6.23
C PHE A 112 0.52 -1.92 -6.38
N PHE A 113 -0.76 -1.71 -6.72
CA PHE A 113 -1.70 -2.81 -6.93
C PHE A 113 -1.30 -3.70 -8.12
N MET A 114 -0.70 -3.12 -9.15
CA MET A 114 -0.17 -3.85 -10.29
C MET A 114 1.02 -4.75 -9.90
N ILE A 115 1.97 -4.23 -9.12
CA ILE A 115 3.10 -5.00 -8.57
C ILE A 115 2.59 -6.08 -7.62
N TRP A 116 1.58 -5.79 -6.81
CA TRP A 116 0.91 -6.79 -5.97
C TRP A 116 0.17 -7.85 -6.78
N GLY A 117 -0.17 -7.56 -8.05
CA GLY A 117 -0.96 -8.42 -8.91
C GLY A 117 -2.42 -8.50 -8.49
N ARG A 118 -2.94 -7.46 -7.87
CA ARG A 118 -4.32 -7.34 -7.42
C ARG A 118 -5.04 -6.20 -8.13
N PRO A 119 -6.33 -6.36 -8.45
CA PRO A 119 -7.10 -5.30 -9.09
C PRO A 119 -7.35 -4.11 -8.13
N LEU A 120 -7.37 -2.91 -8.72
CA LEU A 120 -7.84 -1.68 -8.10
C LEU A 120 -8.90 -1.06 -9.02
N ALA A 121 -10.16 -1.31 -8.72
CA ALA A 121 -11.29 -0.79 -9.48
C ALA A 121 -12.49 -0.53 -8.54
N ALA A 122 -13.44 0.29 -8.98
CA ALA A 122 -14.59 0.69 -8.18
C ALA A 122 -15.48 -0.49 -7.72
N ASP A 123 -15.45 -1.59 -8.44
CA ASP A 123 -16.20 -2.81 -8.16
C ASP A 123 -15.33 -4.00 -7.72
N ASN A 124 -13.99 -3.81 -7.67
CA ASN A 124 -13.06 -4.87 -7.32
C ASN A 124 -11.77 -4.32 -6.73
N VAL A 125 -11.57 -4.45 -5.43
CA VAL A 125 -10.34 -4.07 -4.74
C VAL A 125 -9.70 -5.31 -4.14
N GLY A 126 -8.52 -5.65 -4.62
CA GLY A 126 -7.76 -6.80 -4.12
C GLY A 126 -8.46 -8.15 -4.29
N GLY A 127 -9.46 -8.26 -5.17
CA GLY A 127 -10.32 -9.42 -5.35
C GLY A 127 -11.63 -9.38 -4.54
N ILE A 128 -11.86 -8.33 -3.76
CA ILE A 128 -13.12 -8.12 -3.01
C ILE A 128 -14.09 -7.39 -3.94
N THR A 129 -15.25 -7.99 -4.17
CA THR A 129 -16.28 -7.50 -5.11
C THR A 129 -17.65 -7.38 -4.46
N GLY A 130 -18.60 -6.74 -5.16
CA GLY A 130 -20.01 -6.71 -4.79
C GLY A 130 -20.35 -5.78 -3.61
N LYS A 131 -19.45 -4.87 -3.26
CA LYS A 131 -19.65 -3.88 -2.20
C LYS A 131 -19.23 -2.49 -2.67
N PRO A 132 -19.86 -1.42 -2.17
CA PRO A 132 -19.43 -0.05 -2.46
C PRO A 132 -18.01 0.18 -1.93
N VAL A 133 -17.24 0.98 -2.65
CA VAL A 133 -15.87 1.33 -2.29
C VAL A 133 -15.75 2.85 -2.22
N VAL A 134 -15.06 3.34 -1.19
CA VAL A 134 -14.66 4.75 -1.04
C VAL A 134 -13.20 4.77 -0.65
N ILE A 135 -12.44 5.71 -1.19
CA ILE A 135 -11.05 5.93 -0.81
C ILE A 135 -10.91 7.30 -0.16
N TYR A 136 -10.28 7.34 0.99
CA TYR A 136 -9.89 8.56 1.68
C TYR A 136 -8.38 8.74 1.61
N ILE A 137 -7.95 9.99 1.50
CA ILE A 137 -6.55 10.38 1.52
C ILE A 137 -6.37 11.32 2.70
N THR A 138 -5.42 11.00 3.58
CA THR A 138 -4.97 11.89 4.64
C THR A 138 -3.58 12.39 4.28
N ASP A 139 -3.40 13.69 4.23
CA ASP A 139 -2.12 14.31 3.95
C ASP A 139 -1.24 14.40 5.20
N ASP A 140 0.00 14.85 5.03
CA ASP A 140 1.01 15.03 6.08
C ASP A 140 0.58 16.01 7.20
N ASN A 141 -0.44 16.83 6.95
CA ASN A 141 -1.03 17.76 7.93
C ASN A 141 -2.28 17.19 8.61
N GLY A 142 -2.65 15.94 8.32
CA GLY A 142 -3.86 15.31 8.86
C GLY A 142 -5.16 15.77 8.19
N VAL A 143 -5.08 16.38 7.01
CA VAL A 143 -6.27 16.79 6.27
C VAL A 143 -6.81 15.61 5.48
N VAL A 144 -8.05 15.23 5.77
CA VAL A 144 -8.76 14.13 5.11
C VAL A 144 -9.54 14.63 3.92
N THR A 145 -9.38 13.97 2.78
CA THR A 145 -10.17 14.19 1.57
C THR A 145 -10.68 12.86 1.02
N GLU A 146 -11.83 12.88 0.34
CA GLU A 146 -12.30 11.73 -0.43
C GLU A 146 -11.66 11.77 -1.83
N ALA A 147 -11.09 10.66 -2.25
CA ALA A 147 -10.48 10.55 -3.57
C ALA A 147 -11.54 10.62 -4.67
N THR A 148 -11.29 11.45 -5.66
CA THR A 148 -12.12 11.61 -6.86
C THR A 148 -11.29 11.32 -8.11
N GLY A 149 -11.94 10.89 -9.20
CA GLY A 149 -11.25 10.52 -10.44
C GLY A 149 -10.79 9.06 -10.46
N ASP A 150 -9.74 8.77 -11.20
CA ASP A 150 -9.17 7.43 -11.27
C ASP A 150 -8.29 7.15 -10.04
N TRP A 151 -8.63 6.13 -9.30
CA TRP A 151 -7.87 5.75 -8.11
C TRP A 151 -6.46 5.21 -8.43
N ASN A 152 -6.26 4.74 -9.67
CA ASN A 152 -4.95 4.31 -10.12
C ASN A 152 -3.96 5.48 -10.20
N ASP A 153 -4.44 6.71 -10.35
CA ASP A 153 -3.61 7.93 -10.43
C ASP A 153 -3.29 8.55 -9.05
N ILE A 154 -3.73 7.95 -7.94
CA ILE A 154 -3.42 8.47 -6.59
C ILE A 154 -1.92 8.35 -6.34
N GLU A 155 -1.23 9.49 -6.24
CA GLU A 155 0.21 9.53 -5.97
C GLU A 155 0.56 9.02 -4.57
N LEU A 156 1.60 8.22 -4.48
CA LEU A 156 2.20 7.74 -3.23
C LEU A 156 3.27 8.73 -2.76
N LEU A 157 2.86 9.73 -1.98
CA LEU A 157 3.74 10.77 -1.46
C LEU A 157 4.21 10.43 -0.04
N SER A 158 5.31 11.07 0.38
CA SER A 158 5.83 10.92 1.74
C SER A 158 4.76 11.19 2.80
N HIS A 159 4.61 10.28 3.74
CA HIS A 159 3.66 10.31 4.86
C HIS A 159 2.18 10.48 4.46
N ARG A 160 1.85 10.28 3.19
CA ARG A 160 0.46 10.18 2.75
C ARG A 160 -0.15 8.89 3.25
N GLU A 161 -1.39 8.97 3.70
CA GLU A 161 -2.16 7.80 4.11
C GLU A 161 -3.33 7.60 3.15
N VAL A 162 -3.45 6.39 2.63
CA VAL A 162 -4.55 5.96 1.77
C VAL A 162 -5.40 4.97 2.54
N THR A 163 -6.66 5.31 2.76
CA THR A 163 -7.63 4.44 3.44
C THR A 163 -8.70 4.00 2.45
N ILE A 164 -8.71 2.73 2.11
CA ILE A 164 -9.74 2.11 1.25
C ILE A 164 -10.80 1.47 2.13
N GLN A 165 -12.03 1.96 2.00
CA GLN A 165 -13.20 1.42 2.68
C GLN A 165 -14.04 0.62 1.70
N ILE A 166 -14.35 -0.63 2.03
CA ILE A 166 -15.18 -1.54 1.24
C ILE A 166 -16.38 -1.96 2.08
N GLY A 167 -17.59 -1.71 1.58
CA GLY A 167 -18.84 -2.09 2.25
C GLY A 167 -19.28 -1.10 3.33
N THR A 168 -19.54 -1.58 4.54
CA THR A 168 -20.06 -0.77 5.65
C THR A 168 -19.08 0.35 6.02
N PRO A 169 -19.53 1.62 6.09
CA PRO A 169 -18.67 2.76 6.40
C PRO A 169 -17.97 2.64 7.75
N ILE A 170 -16.68 2.98 7.78
CA ILE A 170 -15.92 3.14 9.02
C ILE A 170 -16.41 4.37 9.78
N ASP A 171 -16.33 4.35 11.10
CA ASP A 171 -16.81 5.44 11.94
C ASP A 171 -15.79 6.59 12.01
N GLU A 172 -14.50 6.27 11.90
CA GLU A 172 -13.38 7.20 11.93
C GLU A 172 -12.32 6.79 10.91
N ILE A 173 -11.67 7.77 10.27
CA ILE A 173 -10.47 7.54 9.45
C ILE A 173 -9.32 7.21 10.38
N PRO A 174 -8.58 6.14 10.17
CA PRO A 174 -7.43 5.83 11.01
C PRO A 174 -6.40 6.96 10.93
N ASN A 175 -5.73 7.19 12.06
CA ASN A 175 -4.66 8.16 12.19
C ASN A 175 -3.37 7.42 12.57
N TYR A 176 -2.25 7.78 11.96
CA TYR A 176 -0.99 7.10 12.22
C TYR A 176 0.12 8.08 12.56
N THR A 177 1.08 7.63 13.36
CA THR A 177 2.34 8.34 13.57
C THR A 177 3.48 7.55 12.95
N TRP A 178 4.35 8.26 12.27
CA TRP A 178 5.51 7.69 11.61
C TRP A 178 6.68 7.64 12.58
N SER A 179 7.33 6.46 12.70
CA SER A 179 8.59 6.36 13.42
C SER A 179 9.64 7.20 12.69
N ALA A 180 10.44 7.95 13.43
CA ALA A 180 11.61 8.61 12.85
C ALA A 180 12.61 7.53 12.40
N HIS A 181 12.93 7.50 11.12
CA HIS A 181 14.01 6.68 10.54
C HIS A 181 15.26 7.53 10.37
#